data_254b07ecbccaa9e150428bf891013109
#
_entry.id   254b07ecbccaa9e150428bf891013109
#
_cell.length_a   1.000
_cell.length_b   1.000
_cell.length_c   1.000
_cell.angle_alpha   90.00
_cell.angle_beta   90.00
_cell.angle_gamma   90.00
#
_symmetry.space_group_name_H-M   'P 1'
#
loop_
_entity.id
_entity.type
_entity.pdbx_description
1 polymer ?
#
loop_
_entity_poly.entity_id
_entity_poly.type
_entity_poly.pdbx_seq_one_letter_code
_entity_poly.pdbx_strand_id
1 'polypeptide(L)'
;MPLGDLEQLVLLAILQLGDDAYGVTIARILREKAGRDLAMASVYTTLDRLETKGYLESRLGEPSAERGGKRKRYFRVNAAGQRAVRESLTALHALTAGLGRRFLW
;
A
#
# COMPACT_ATOMS: atom_id res chain seq x y z
N MET A 1 -13.23 -9.57 2.35
CA MET A 1 -12.91 -8.96 3.64
C MET A 1 -12.66 -7.47 3.47
N PRO A 2 -13.23 -6.64 4.33
CA PRO A 2 -12.98 -5.21 4.23
C PRO A 2 -11.52 -4.88 4.54
N LEU A 3 -11.04 -3.81 3.93
CA LEU A 3 -9.68 -3.34 4.14
C LEU A 3 -9.62 -2.45 5.38
N GLY A 4 -8.58 -2.62 6.18
CA GLY A 4 -8.26 -1.68 7.22
C GLY A 4 -7.69 -0.39 6.64
N ASP A 5 -7.64 0.66 7.45
CA ASP A 5 -7.15 1.98 7.03
C ASP A 5 -5.73 1.89 6.45
N LEU A 6 -4.82 1.29 7.20
CA LEU A 6 -3.42 1.17 6.75
C LEU A 6 -3.28 0.26 5.54
N GLU A 7 -4.12 -0.76 5.43
CA GLU A 7 -4.12 -1.65 4.29
C GLU A 7 -4.47 -0.90 3.00
N GLN A 8 -5.47 -0.01 3.05
CA GLN A 8 -5.83 0.83 1.91
C GLN A 8 -4.66 1.70 1.48
N LEU A 9 -4.02 2.34 2.45
CA LEU A 9 -2.90 3.25 2.17
C LEU A 9 -1.74 2.49 1.53
N VAL A 10 -1.42 1.31 2.04
CA VAL A 10 -0.32 0.50 1.51
C VAL A 10 -0.62 0.05 0.07
N LEU A 11 -1.83 -0.41 -0.20
CA LEU A 11 -2.20 -0.80 -1.57
C LEU A 11 -2.09 0.38 -2.54
N LEU A 12 -2.55 1.56 -2.13
CA LEU A 12 -2.44 2.75 -2.97
C LEU A 12 -0.99 3.17 -3.17
N ALA A 13 -0.17 3.06 -2.14
CA ALA A 13 1.25 3.38 -2.24
C ALA A 13 1.95 2.47 -3.26
N ILE A 14 1.65 1.18 -3.23
CA ILE A 14 2.24 0.21 -4.16
C ILE A 14 1.80 0.53 -5.59
N LEU A 15 0.53 0.85 -5.78
CA LEU A 15 0.02 1.21 -7.11
C LEU A 15 0.73 2.46 -7.65
N GLN A 16 1.01 3.44 -6.79
CA GLN A 16 1.75 4.63 -7.20
C GLN A 16 3.19 4.33 -7.58
N LEU A 17 3.83 3.43 -6.85
CA LEU A 17 5.25 3.13 -7.04
C LEU A 17 5.51 2.23 -8.25
N GLY A 18 4.51 1.47 -8.68
CA GLY A 18 4.69 0.55 -9.80
C GLY A 18 5.78 -0.49 -9.50
N ASP A 19 6.77 -0.59 -10.37
CA ASP A 19 7.83 -1.59 -10.24
C ASP A 19 8.82 -1.31 -9.13
N ASP A 20 8.76 -0.13 -8.51
CA ASP A 20 9.69 0.28 -7.45
C ASP A 20 9.09 0.11 -6.05
N ALA A 21 8.11 -0.78 -5.89
CA ALA A 21 7.40 -0.96 -4.63
C ALA A 21 8.08 -2.00 -3.75
N TYR A 22 8.87 -1.56 -2.79
CA TYR A 22 9.46 -2.40 -1.76
C TYR A 22 9.38 -1.64 -0.42
N GLY A 23 9.72 -2.32 0.68
CA GLY A 23 9.45 -1.79 2.03
C GLY A 23 9.86 -0.34 2.22
N VAL A 24 11.09 0.02 1.81
CA VAL A 24 11.61 1.37 2.03
C VAL A 24 10.86 2.41 1.21
N THR A 25 10.60 2.13 -0.07
CA THR A 25 9.87 3.09 -0.93
C THR A 25 8.42 3.24 -0.50
N ILE A 26 7.80 2.14 -0.07
CA ILE A 26 6.44 2.18 0.45
C ILE A 26 6.37 3.04 1.71
N ALA A 27 7.29 2.84 2.66
CA ALA A 27 7.34 3.64 3.88
C ALA A 27 7.55 5.12 3.56
N ARG A 28 8.42 5.42 2.60
CA ARG A 28 8.71 6.80 2.19
C ARG A 28 7.47 7.49 1.64
N ILE A 29 6.76 6.85 0.72
CA ILE A 29 5.59 7.49 0.11
C ILE A 29 4.44 7.65 1.11
N LEU A 30 4.30 6.72 2.05
CA LEU A 30 3.31 6.84 3.12
C LEU A 30 3.62 8.05 4.01
N ARG A 31 4.89 8.29 4.32
CA ARG A 31 5.30 9.46 5.10
C ARG A 31 5.09 10.75 4.31
N GLU A 32 5.52 10.78 3.07
CA GLU A 32 5.52 12.00 2.27
C GLU A 32 4.11 12.40 1.80
N LYS A 33 3.28 11.44 1.41
CA LYS A 33 1.97 11.74 0.84
C LYS A 33 0.81 11.54 1.80
N ALA A 34 0.92 10.59 2.71
CA ALA A 34 -0.17 10.28 3.64
C ALA A 34 0.09 10.78 5.06
N GLY A 35 1.26 11.35 5.32
CA GLY A 35 1.60 11.85 6.64
C GLY A 35 1.72 10.76 7.69
N ARG A 36 2.01 9.53 7.27
CA ARG A 36 2.11 8.37 8.16
C ARG A 36 3.56 7.95 8.29
N ASP A 37 4.18 8.32 9.41
CA ASP A 37 5.56 7.94 9.72
C ASP A 37 5.54 6.64 10.50
N LEU A 38 5.62 5.52 9.78
CA LEU A 38 5.44 4.19 10.34
C LEU A 38 6.78 3.49 10.53
N ALA A 39 6.88 2.70 11.61
CA ALA A 39 8.01 1.79 11.78
C ALA A 39 7.99 0.76 10.66
N MET A 40 9.19 0.34 10.21
CA MET A 40 9.30 -0.66 9.15
C MET A 40 8.59 -1.97 9.51
N ALA A 41 8.63 -2.35 10.79
CA ALA A 41 7.92 -3.55 11.25
C ALA A 41 6.41 -3.46 10.97
N SER A 42 5.80 -2.29 11.16
CA SER A 42 4.39 -2.09 10.87
C SER A 42 4.09 -2.18 9.38
N VAL A 43 4.99 -1.67 8.55
CA VAL A 43 4.87 -1.77 7.10
C VAL A 43 4.90 -3.23 6.66
N TYR A 44 5.89 -3.99 7.14
CA TYR A 44 6.01 -5.41 6.77
C TYR A 44 4.86 -6.26 7.31
N THR A 45 4.38 -5.98 8.51
CA THR A 45 3.22 -6.69 9.05
C THR A 45 1.99 -6.48 8.16
N THR A 46 1.79 -5.24 7.70
CA THR A 46 0.68 -4.92 6.81
C THR A 46 0.83 -5.60 5.46
N LEU A 47 2.04 -5.60 4.90
CA LEU A 47 2.33 -6.28 3.63
C LEU A 47 2.05 -7.78 3.73
N ASP A 48 2.49 -8.41 4.81
CA ASP A 48 2.25 -9.85 5.03
C ASP A 48 0.77 -10.14 5.14
N ARG A 49 0.04 -9.28 5.84
CA ARG A 49 -1.41 -9.43 6.00
C ARG A 49 -2.13 -9.32 4.66
N LEU A 50 -1.74 -8.36 3.83
CA LEU A 50 -2.33 -8.18 2.49
C LEU A 50 -2.00 -9.36 1.57
N GLU A 51 -0.80 -9.88 1.66
CA GLU A 51 -0.41 -11.05 0.88
C GLU A 51 -1.22 -12.27 1.31
N THR A 52 -1.39 -12.47 2.61
CA THR A 52 -2.22 -13.56 3.15
C THR A 52 -3.68 -13.43 2.69
N LYS A 53 -4.21 -12.22 2.59
CA LYS A 53 -5.56 -11.98 2.08
C LYS A 53 -5.67 -12.19 0.57
N GLY A 54 -4.56 -12.40 -0.12
CA GLY A 54 -4.55 -12.62 -1.55
C GLY A 54 -4.63 -11.35 -2.39
N TYR A 55 -4.26 -10.20 -1.84
CA TYR A 55 -4.34 -8.92 -2.54
C TYR A 55 -3.00 -8.46 -3.12
N LEU A 56 -1.91 -9.05 -2.65
CA LEU A 56 -0.55 -8.74 -3.09
C LEU A 56 0.17 -9.99 -3.52
N GLU A 57 1.08 -9.81 -4.48
CA GLU A 57 2.09 -10.80 -4.83
C GLU A 57 3.45 -10.17 -4.58
N SER A 58 4.42 -11.00 -4.22
CA SER A 58 5.79 -10.50 -4.00
C SER A 58 6.78 -11.32 -4.81
N ARG A 59 7.91 -10.69 -5.10
CA ARG A 59 9.03 -11.34 -5.77
C ARG A 59 10.33 -10.78 -5.23
N LEU A 60 11.38 -11.58 -5.27
CA LEU A 60 12.71 -11.09 -4.93
C LEU A 60 13.34 -10.46 -6.17
N GLY A 61 13.97 -9.32 -5.98
CA GLY A 61 14.72 -8.64 -7.03
C GLY A 61 16.11 -9.22 -7.18
N GLU A 62 16.92 -8.61 -8.02
CA GLU A 62 18.30 -9.01 -8.22
C GLU A 62 19.12 -8.70 -6.97
N PRO A 63 20.16 -9.51 -6.67
CA PRO A 63 21.05 -9.20 -5.56
C PRO A 63 21.71 -7.84 -5.76
N SER A 64 21.80 -7.05 -4.67
CA SER A 64 22.42 -5.73 -4.72
C SER A 64 23.81 -5.80 -4.12
N ALA A 65 24.81 -5.38 -4.88
CA ALA A 65 26.19 -5.32 -4.40
C ALA A 65 26.32 -4.36 -3.21
N GLU A 66 25.56 -3.28 -3.22
CA GLU A 66 25.58 -2.27 -2.16
C GLU A 66 25.07 -2.77 -0.83
N ARG A 67 24.29 -3.85 -0.82
CA ARG A 67 23.68 -4.38 0.38
C ARG A 67 24.26 -5.75 0.76
N GLY A 68 25.50 -6.03 0.36
CA GLY A 68 26.13 -7.30 0.65
C GLY A 68 25.43 -8.48 0.00
N GLY A 69 24.83 -8.28 -1.16
CA GLY A 69 24.16 -9.33 -1.92
C GLY A 69 22.70 -9.58 -1.53
N LYS A 70 22.15 -8.81 -0.58
CA LYS A 70 20.74 -8.97 -0.19
C LYS A 70 19.82 -8.51 -1.30
N ARG A 71 18.75 -9.26 -1.51
CA ARG A 71 17.73 -8.94 -2.49
C ARG A 71 16.62 -8.14 -1.85
N LYS A 72 16.08 -7.16 -2.60
CA LYS A 72 14.87 -6.46 -2.20
C LYS A 72 13.66 -7.31 -2.54
N ARG A 73 12.66 -7.28 -1.69
CA ARG A 73 11.39 -7.93 -1.93
C ARG A 73 10.42 -6.90 -2.48
N TYR A 74 10.01 -7.09 -3.72
CA TYR A 74 9.09 -6.18 -4.41
C TYR A 74 7.67 -6.70 -4.33
N PHE A 75 6.72 -5.79 -4.32
CA PHE A 75 5.31 -6.10 -4.18
C PHE A 75 4.51 -5.56 -5.36
N ARG A 76 3.46 -6.26 -5.70
CA ARG A 76 2.54 -5.86 -6.75
C ARG A 76 1.11 -6.14 -6.30
N VAL A 77 0.21 -5.17 -6.55
CA VAL A 77 -1.22 -5.34 -6.27
C VAL A 77 -1.82 -6.15 -7.41
N ASN A 78 -2.41 -7.29 -7.08
CA ASN A 78 -3.07 -8.12 -8.08
C ASN A 78 -4.50 -7.63 -8.37
N ALA A 79 -5.22 -8.34 -9.25
CA ALA A 79 -6.57 -7.94 -9.66
C ALA A 79 -7.53 -7.88 -8.46
N ALA A 80 -7.43 -8.85 -7.55
CA ALA A 80 -8.28 -8.88 -6.35
C ALA A 80 -8.00 -7.68 -5.45
N GLY A 81 -6.71 -7.32 -5.29
CA GLY A 81 -6.32 -6.15 -4.51
C GLY A 81 -6.81 -4.85 -5.12
N GLN A 82 -6.72 -4.74 -6.45
CA GLN A 82 -7.22 -3.56 -7.14
C GLN A 82 -8.73 -3.40 -6.97
N ARG A 83 -9.49 -4.50 -7.07
CA ARG A 83 -10.93 -4.46 -6.82
C ARG A 83 -11.24 -4.06 -5.39
N ALA A 84 -10.52 -4.62 -4.41
CA ALA A 84 -10.75 -4.32 -3.00
C ALA A 84 -10.54 -2.83 -2.70
N VAL A 85 -9.45 -2.25 -3.19
CA VAL A 85 -9.17 -0.83 -2.93
C VAL A 85 -10.15 0.07 -3.69
N ARG A 86 -10.53 -0.32 -4.91
CA ARG A 86 -11.52 0.44 -5.69
C ARG A 86 -12.87 0.47 -4.99
N GLU A 87 -13.32 -0.67 -4.49
CA GLU A 87 -14.59 -0.75 -3.75
C GLU A 87 -14.55 0.12 -2.49
N SER A 88 -13.43 0.10 -1.78
CA SER A 88 -13.25 0.91 -0.59
C SER A 88 -13.30 2.40 -0.91
N LEU A 89 -12.61 2.84 -1.96
CA LEU A 89 -12.61 4.23 -2.39
C LEU A 89 -13.99 4.67 -2.87
N THR A 90 -14.69 3.79 -3.58
CA THR A 90 -16.04 4.08 -4.06
C THR A 90 -16.98 4.31 -2.89
N ALA A 91 -16.90 3.49 -1.85
CA ALA A 91 -17.72 3.67 -0.65
C ALA A 91 -17.41 4.99 0.06
N LEU A 92 -16.13 5.30 0.23
CA LEU A 92 -15.72 6.56 0.85
C LEU A 92 -16.20 7.76 0.04
N HIS A 93 -16.04 7.69 -1.27
CA HIS A 93 -16.48 8.77 -2.16
C HIS A 93 -18.00 8.96 -2.09
N ALA A 94 -18.76 7.87 -2.10
CA ALA A 94 -20.22 7.94 -2.01
C ALA A 94 -20.68 8.59 -0.71
N LEU A 95 -20.00 8.31 0.40
CA LEU A 95 -20.36 8.88 1.69
C LEU A 95 -19.93 10.34 1.84
N THR A 96 -18.88 10.76 1.13
CA THR A 96 -18.47 12.17 1.16
C THR A 96 -19.24 13.02 0.16
N ALA A 97 -19.83 12.41 -0.87
CA ALA A 97 -20.60 13.13 -1.87
C ALA A 97 -21.79 13.82 -1.21
N GLY A 98 -22.03 15.06 -1.59
CA GLY A 98 -23.14 15.84 -1.06
C GLY A 98 -22.88 16.49 0.30
N LEU A 99 -21.75 16.20 0.96
CA LEU A 99 -21.41 16.86 2.22
C LEU A 99 -21.04 18.32 2.00
N GLY A 100 -20.39 18.62 0.89
CA GLY A 100 -20.08 19.99 0.51
C GLY A 100 -19.43 20.79 1.63
N ARG A 101 -20.07 21.91 2.00
CA ARG A 101 -19.52 22.82 3.00
C ARG A 101 -19.47 22.25 4.41
N ARG A 102 -20.20 21.17 4.69
CA ARG A 102 -20.16 20.53 6.00
C ARG A 102 -18.85 19.79 6.22
N PHE A 103 -18.22 19.43 5.13
CA PHE A 103 -16.97 18.67 5.16
C PHE A 103 -15.87 19.61 4.68
N LEU A 104 -15.11 20.13 5.61
CA LEU A 104 -14.10 21.13 5.30
C LEU A 104 -12.89 20.48 4.64
N TRP A 105 -12.79 20.69 3.37
CA TRP A 105 -11.64 20.25 2.59
C TRP A 105 -10.55 21.30 2.60
#